data_c675e6e6e29b849f5f906c182a42269b
#
_entry.id   c675e6e6e29b849f5f906c182a42269b
#
_cell.length_a   1.000
_cell.length_b   1.000
_cell.length_c   1.000
_cell.angle_alpha   90.00
_cell.angle_beta   90.00
_cell.angle_gamma   90.00
#
_symmetry.space_group_name_H-M   'P 1'
#
loop_
_entity.id
_entity.type
_entity.pdbx_description
1 polymer ?
#
loop_
_entity_poly.entity_id
_entity_poly.type
_entity_poly.pdbx_seq_one_letter_code
_entity_poly.pdbx_strand_id
1 'polypeptide(L)'
;MQQHEMIDINALTPYENNARTHSPDQLEMIGNSIREFGFINPVIIDENNMILVGHGRVMAAKNIGIKQVPFRRVTNLTEDQKKAYIIADNKLSDLGGWDDELLLAELESIELDMSQFGFDLEIDDIEDPDIVEDDPPDVDADAEPKSKRGDVYQLGDHFLMCGDSTDPDDITKLLRGGVRRMSHQ
;
A
#
# COMPACT_ATOMS: atom_id res chain seq x y z
N MET A 1 16.56 24.67 18.53
CA MET A 1 15.33 23.82 18.52
C MET A 1 14.16 24.77 18.66
N GLN A 2 13.22 24.77 17.70
CA GLN A 2 11.96 25.51 17.88
C GLN A 2 11.20 24.80 19.01
N GLN A 3 10.94 25.53 20.11
CA GLN A 3 10.09 25.01 21.18
C GLN A 3 8.64 25.04 20.67
N HIS A 4 8.11 23.86 20.38
CA HIS A 4 6.68 23.71 20.14
C HIS A 4 5.96 23.81 21.49
N GLU A 5 4.76 24.38 21.47
CA GLU A 5 3.87 24.31 22.61
C GLU A 5 3.46 22.85 22.85
N MET A 6 3.32 22.45 24.10
CA MET A 6 2.94 21.09 24.51
C MET A 6 1.53 21.09 25.08
N ILE A 7 0.76 20.05 24.75
CA ILE A 7 -0.60 19.86 25.28
C ILE A 7 -0.73 18.46 25.88
N ASP A 8 -1.53 18.36 26.94
CA ASP A 8 -1.91 17.05 27.48
C ASP A 8 -2.69 16.26 26.43
N ILE A 9 -2.25 15.04 26.18
CA ILE A 9 -2.84 14.18 25.14
C ILE A 9 -4.31 13.88 25.41
N ASN A 10 -4.75 13.93 26.67
CA ASN A 10 -6.15 13.73 27.07
C ASN A 10 -7.01 14.98 26.87
N ALA A 11 -6.39 16.16 26.68
CA ALA A 11 -7.09 17.38 26.34
C ALA A 11 -7.43 17.48 24.84
N LEU A 12 -6.94 16.53 24.03
CA LEU A 12 -7.19 16.46 22.60
C LEU A 12 -8.49 15.71 22.31
N THR A 13 -9.31 16.26 21.42
CA THR A 13 -10.55 15.66 20.95
C THR A 13 -10.35 15.11 19.55
N PRO A 14 -10.46 13.79 19.30
CA PRO A 14 -10.46 13.24 17.97
C PRO A 14 -11.64 13.76 17.14
N TYR A 15 -11.44 13.97 15.84
CA TYR A 15 -12.54 14.24 14.93
C TYR A 15 -13.37 12.96 14.72
N GLU A 16 -14.64 12.95 15.10
CA GLU A 16 -15.51 11.76 15.10
C GLU A 16 -15.69 11.13 13.72
N ASN A 17 -15.74 11.98 12.67
CA ASN A 17 -15.92 11.52 11.29
C ASN A 17 -14.58 11.37 10.53
N ASN A 18 -13.48 11.06 11.25
CA ASN A 18 -12.20 10.80 10.58
C ASN A 18 -12.29 9.51 9.77
N ALA A 19 -12.26 9.64 8.45
CA ALA A 19 -12.32 8.50 7.52
C ALA A 19 -11.01 7.68 7.47
N ARG A 20 -9.90 8.22 8.00
CA ARG A 20 -8.59 7.52 8.01
C ARG A 20 -8.56 6.47 9.12
N THR A 21 -8.33 5.23 8.74
CA THR A 21 -8.11 4.11 9.66
C THR A 21 -6.62 3.86 9.87
N HIS A 22 -6.27 3.30 11.01
CA HIS A 22 -4.89 2.94 11.36
C HIS A 22 -4.86 1.50 11.86
N SER A 23 -4.04 0.65 11.25
CA SER A 23 -3.82 -0.70 11.74
C SER A 23 -2.98 -0.70 13.03
N PRO A 24 -3.06 -1.75 13.87
CA PRO A 24 -2.18 -1.89 15.02
C PRO A 24 -0.70 -1.81 14.65
N ASP A 25 -0.30 -2.46 13.57
CA ASP A 25 1.10 -2.49 13.09
C ASP A 25 1.56 -1.09 12.68
N GLN A 26 0.73 -0.33 11.96
CA GLN A 26 1.04 1.05 11.62
C GLN A 26 1.21 1.93 12.87
N LEU A 27 0.37 1.73 13.88
CA LEU A 27 0.49 2.48 15.14
C LEU A 27 1.78 2.10 15.89
N GLU A 28 2.22 0.86 15.82
CA GLU A 28 3.48 0.40 16.37
C GLU A 28 4.66 1.06 15.65
N MET A 29 4.70 1.03 14.32
CA MET A 29 5.73 1.70 13.51
C MET A 29 5.81 3.21 13.81
N ILE A 30 4.67 3.89 13.92
CA ILE A 30 4.63 5.29 14.33
C ILE A 30 5.17 5.45 15.76
N GLY A 31 4.84 4.54 16.67
CA GLY A 31 5.34 4.52 18.03
C GLY A 31 6.86 4.34 18.09
N ASN A 32 7.42 3.46 17.27
CA ASN A 32 8.86 3.25 17.12
C ASN A 32 9.55 4.53 16.62
N SER A 33 9.00 5.16 15.60
CA SER A 33 9.49 6.44 15.10
C SER A 33 9.51 7.53 16.18
N ILE A 34 8.46 7.59 16.99
CA ILE A 34 8.40 8.58 18.11
C ILE A 34 9.42 8.24 19.19
N ARG A 35 9.71 6.96 19.50
CA ARG A 35 10.73 6.56 20.47
C ARG A 35 12.12 6.90 19.98
N GLU A 36 12.41 6.65 18.70
CA GLU A 36 13.73 6.84 18.12
C GLU A 36 14.05 8.30 17.87
N PHE A 37 13.16 9.00 17.18
CA PHE A 37 13.43 10.38 16.74
C PHE A 37 12.79 11.46 17.63
N GLY A 38 11.95 11.06 18.57
CA GLY A 38 11.09 11.98 19.31
C GLY A 38 9.84 12.37 18.52
N PHE A 39 8.97 13.15 19.16
CA PHE A 39 7.74 13.65 18.52
C PHE A 39 8.05 14.91 17.70
N ILE A 40 8.64 14.74 16.51
CA ILE A 40 9.14 15.85 15.67
C ILE A 40 8.00 16.61 15.00
N ASN A 41 7.06 15.91 14.37
CA ASN A 41 5.95 16.51 13.62
C ASN A 41 4.78 16.83 14.55
N PRO A 42 4.46 18.10 14.86
CA PRO A 42 3.42 18.46 15.78
C PRO A 42 2.03 18.02 15.30
N VAL A 43 1.12 17.83 16.24
CA VAL A 43 -0.32 17.62 15.97
C VAL A 43 -0.93 18.97 15.58
N ILE A 44 -1.74 19.02 14.54
CA ILE A 44 -2.50 20.22 14.18
C ILE A 44 -3.89 20.12 14.82
N ILE A 45 -4.25 21.14 15.58
CA ILE A 45 -5.54 21.21 16.27
C ILE A 45 -6.25 22.53 15.97
N ASP A 46 -7.55 22.53 16.15
CA ASP A 46 -8.36 23.76 16.08
C ASP A 46 -8.40 24.51 17.43
N GLU A 47 -9.20 25.58 17.49
CA GLU A 47 -9.42 26.40 18.68
C GLU A 47 -10.03 25.62 19.86
N ASN A 48 -10.73 24.49 19.59
CA ASN A 48 -11.41 23.65 20.58
C ASN A 48 -10.60 22.39 20.95
N ASN A 49 -9.31 22.32 20.59
CA ASN A 49 -8.44 21.13 20.72
C ASN A 49 -8.89 19.93 19.89
N MET A 50 -9.74 20.11 18.88
CA MET A 50 -10.08 19.06 17.95
C MET A 50 -8.89 18.80 17.02
N ILE A 51 -8.54 17.52 16.85
CA ILE A 51 -7.43 17.12 16.00
C ILE A 51 -7.85 17.28 14.54
N LEU A 52 -7.07 18.06 13.78
CA LEU A 52 -7.20 18.19 12.33
C LEU A 52 -6.22 17.27 11.61
N VAL A 53 -4.96 17.20 12.09
CA VAL A 53 -3.91 16.35 11.51
C VAL A 53 -3.13 15.64 12.62
N GLY A 54 -2.83 14.37 12.41
CA GLY A 54 -1.98 13.58 13.30
C GLY A 54 -2.73 12.63 14.24
N HIS A 55 -3.94 12.20 13.89
CA HIS A 55 -4.71 11.22 14.67
C HIS A 55 -3.90 9.96 14.97
N GLY A 56 -3.23 9.35 13.96
CA GLY A 56 -2.39 8.17 14.16
C GLY A 56 -1.23 8.43 15.12
N ARG A 57 -0.58 9.61 15.04
CA ARG A 57 0.50 9.98 15.98
C ARG A 57 0.00 10.11 17.42
N VAL A 58 -1.20 10.68 17.61
CA VAL A 58 -1.83 10.77 18.95
C VAL A 58 -2.16 9.39 19.48
N MET A 59 -2.72 8.49 18.64
CA MET A 59 -3.03 7.12 19.04
C MET A 59 -1.76 6.34 19.40
N ALA A 60 -0.73 6.40 18.56
CA ALA A 60 0.56 5.77 18.81
C ALA A 60 1.22 6.30 20.10
N ALA A 61 1.22 7.62 20.29
CA ALA A 61 1.75 8.25 21.49
C ALA A 61 1.02 7.78 22.77
N LYS A 62 -0.31 7.62 22.72
CA LYS A 62 -1.08 7.03 23.84
C LYS A 62 -0.65 5.59 24.12
N ASN A 63 -0.48 4.78 23.07
CA ASN A 63 -0.07 3.38 23.21
C ASN A 63 1.31 3.24 23.89
N ILE A 64 2.24 4.16 23.61
CA ILE A 64 3.58 4.15 24.22
C ILE A 64 3.69 4.96 25.52
N GLY A 65 2.56 5.47 26.05
CA GLY A 65 2.48 6.11 27.35
C GLY A 65 2.91 7.58 27.40
N ILE A 66 3.00 8.27 26.28
CA ILE A 66 3.30 9.71 26.23
C ILE A 66 2.10 10.49 26.71
N LYS A 67 2.33 11.45 27.61
CA LYS A 67 1.28 12.24 28.23
C LYS A 67 1.10 13.63 27.60
N GLN A 68 2.15 14.16 27.02
CA GLN A 68 2.11 15.48 26.37
C GLN A 68 2.71 15.38 24.95
N VAL A 69 2.06 16.04 24.01
CA VAL A 69 2.49 16.06 22.61
C VAL A 69 2.65 17.48 22.11
N PRO A 70 3.61 17.72 21.18
CA PRO A 70 3.75 19.03 20.56
C PRO A 70 2.55 19.29 19.64
N PHE A 71 2.07 20.50 19.65
CA PHE A 71 0.94 20.90 18.82
C PHE A 71 1.14 22.25 18.14
N ARG A 72 0.37 22.45 17.09
CA ARG A 72 0.15 23.75 16.46
C ARG A 72 -1.35 24.01 16.38
N ARG A 73 -1.77 25.17 16.87
CA ARG A 73 -3.16 25.57 16.81
C ARG A 73 -3.44 26.36 15.53
N VAL A 74 -4.51 26.00 14.85
CA VAL A 74 -5.03 26.71 13.68
C VAL A 74 -6.38 27.30 14.08
N THR A 75 -6.48 28.59 13.94
CA THR A 75 -7.73 29.36 14.12
C THR A 75 -8.11 29.96 12.76
N ASN A 76 -9.29 30.40 12.57
CA ASN A 76 -9.77 31.06 11.35
C ASN A 76 -10.12 30.11 10.16
N LEU A 77 -10.32 28.83 10.40
CA LEU A 77 -10.93 27.93 9.43
C LEU A 77 -12.43 27.80 9.72
N THR A 78 -13.24 27.86 8.68
CA THR A 78 -14.66 27.48 8.79
C THR A 78 -14.78 25.97 9.03
N GLU A 79 -15.93 25.50 9.53
CA GLU A 79 -16.17 24.08 9.76
C GLU A 79 -15.99 23.24 8.48
N ASP A 80 -16.43 23.76 7.33
CA ASP A 80 -16.25 23.08 6.04
C ASP A 80 -14.77 23.05 5.61
N GLN A 81 -14.01 24.12 5.90
CA GLN A 81 -12.57 24.12 5.64
C GLN A 81 -11.83 23.13 6.55
N LYS A 82 -12.21 22.99 7.83
CA LYS A 82 -11.62 21.98 8.73
C LYS A 82 -11.85 20.57 8.18
N LYS A 83 -13.09 20.23 7.78
CA LYS A 83 -13.42 18.94 7.17
C LYS A 83 -12.63 18.68 5.88
N ALA A 84 -12.62 19.66 4.98
CA ALA A 84 -11.90 19.56 3.72
C ALA A 84 -10.39 19.37 3.95
N TYR A 85 -9.82 20.08 4.92
CA TYR A 85 -8.40 19.98 5.25
C TYR A 85 -8.02 18.60 5.79
N ILE A 86 -8.81 18.02 6.70
CA ILE A 86 -8.60 16.67 7.24
C ILE A 86 -8.56 15.63 6.09
N ILE A 87 -9.50 15.72 5.16
CA ILE A 87 -9.57 14.79 4.03
C ILE A 87 -8.42 15.01 3.05
N ALA A 88 -8.13 16.28 2.72
CA ALA A 88 -7.08 16.63 1.76
C ALA A 88 -5.69 16.23 2.26
N ASP A 89 -5.35 16.48 3.53
CA ASP A 89 -4.07 16.12 4.13
C ASP A 89 -3.82 14.60 4.05
N ASN A 90 -4.82 13.81 4.39
CA ASN A 90 -4.75 12.36 4.26
C ASN A 90 -4.57 11.92 2.80
N LYS A 91 -5.38 12.47 1.88
CA LYS A 91 -5.32 12.09 0.47
C LYS A 91 -4.00 12.46 -0.19
N LEU A 92 -3.48 13.65 0.09
CA LEU A 92 -2.21 14.11 -0.48
C LEU A 92 -1.04 13.27 0.02
N SER A 93 -1.09 12.78 1.26
CA SER A 93 -0.07 11.87 1.80
C SER A 93 -0.07 10.51 1.06
N ASP A 94 -1.23 10.05 0.57
CA ASP A 94 -1.36 8.79 -0.16
C ASP A 94 -0.95 8.88 -1.64
N LEU A 95 -0.81 10.09 -2.19
CA LEU A 95 -0.43 10.29 -3.60
C LEU A 95 1.09 10.31 -3.82
N GLY A 96 1.87 10.34 -2.75
CA GLY A 96 3.32 10.24 -2.84
C GLY A 96 3.77 8.83 -3.23
N GLY A 97 4.93 8.74 -3.87
CA GLY A 97 5.60 7.49 -4.19
C GLY A 97 7.09 7.60 -3.82
N TRP A 98 7.82 6.53 -4.08
CA TRP A 98 9.26 6.46 -3.87
C TRP A 98 9.98 6.39 -5.22
N ASP A 99 11.17 6.94 -5.27
CA ASP A 99 12.18 6.60 -6.26
C ASP A 99 12.93 5.40 -5.68
N ASP A 100 12.65 4.22 -6.21
CA ASP A 100 13.10 2.97 -5.61
C ASP A 100 14.64 2.84 -5.63
N GLU A 101 15.32 3.35 -6.68
CA GLU A 101 16.78 3.32 -6.76
C GLU A 101 17.41 4.21 -5.68
N LEU A 102 16.89 5.43 -5.51
CA LEU A 102 17.38 6.34 -4.49
C LEU A 102 17.03 5.84 -3.08
N LEU A 103 15.83 5.29 -2.90
CA LEU A 103 15.40 4.74 -1.61
C LEU A 103 16.33 3.60 -1.18
N LEU A 104 16.63 2.66 -2.06
CA LEU A 104 17.51 1.53 -1.76
C LEU A 104 18.91 2.03 -1.36
N ALA A 105 19.48 2.94 -2.14
CA ALA A 105 20.81 3.50 -1.85
C ALA A 105 20.88 4.22 -0.48
N GLU A 106 19.81 4.95 -0.11
CA GLU A 106 19.73 5.59 1.20
C GLU A 106 19.58 4.55 2.32
N LEU A 107 18.73 3.53 2.14
CA LEU A 107 18.52 2.49 3.13
C LEU A 107 19.80 1.67 3.39
N GLU A 108 20.59 1.36 2.36
CA GLU A 108 21.89 0.69 2.49
C GLU A 108 22.93 1.52 3.27
N SER A 109 22.80 2.85 3.27
CA SER A 109 23.70 3.75 3.97
C SER A 109 23.34 3.98 5.44
N ILE A 110 22.15 3.59 5.88
CA ILE A 110 21.62 3.81 7.23
C ILE A 110 21.98 2.63 8.12
N GLU A 111 22.68 2.88 9.23
CA GLU A 111 23.03 1.84 10.22
C GLU A 111 21.86 1.46 11.15
N LEU A 112 20.76 2.23 11.11
CA LEU A 112 19.57 1.99 11.93
C LEU A 112 18.72 0.88 11.35
N ASP A 113 18.15 0.03 12.20
CA ASP A 113 17.19 -0.98 11.78
C ASP A 113 15.90 -0.33 11.26
N MET A 114 15.76 -0.32 9.93
CA MET A 114 14.65 0.31 9.23
C MET A 114 13.39 -0.58 9.19
N SER A 115 13.49 -1.87 9.54
CA SER A 115 12.35 -2.79 9.59
C SER A 115 11.29 -2.34 10.60
N GLN A 116 11.71 -1.73 11.72
CA GLN A 116 10.83 -1.17 12.73
C GLN A 116 9.93 -0.02 12.24
N PHE A 117 10.21 0.51 11.03
CA PHE A 117 9.42 1.55 10.37
C PHE A 117 8.69 1.04 9.13
N GLY A 118 8.72 -0.29 8.89
CA GLY A 118 8.03 -0.94 7.79
C GLY A 118 8.84 -1.03 6.51
N PHE A 119 10.16 -0.83 6.57
CA PHE A 119 11.08 -1.14 5.49
C PHE A 119 11.71 -2.49 5.77
N ASP A 120 11.07 -3.56 5.33
CA ASP A 120 11.68 -4.88 5.33
C ASP A 120 12.74 -4.90 4.21
N LEU A 121 13.97 -4.63 4.62
CA LEU A 121 15.13 -4.96 3.83
C LEU A 121 15.45 -6.46 4.02
N GLU A 122 14.46 -7.35 4.00
CA GLU A 122 14.74 -8.63 3.44
C GLU A 122 15.03 -8.35 1.97
N ILE A 123 16.27 -7.94 1.70
CA ILE A 123 16.92 -8.42 0.50
C ILE A 123 16.81 -9.93 0.73
N ASP A 124 15.70 -10.55 0.30
CA ASP A 124 15.81 -11.87 -0.24
C ASP A 124 17.08 -11.74 -1.09
N ASP A 125 18.18 -12.38 -0.65
CA ASP A 125 19.09 -12.86 -1.64
C ASP A 125 18.14 -13.48 -2.66
N ILE A 126 17.78 -12.69 -3.67
CA ILE A 126 17.36 -13.23 -4.92
C ILE A 126 18.65 -13.97 -5.31
N GLU A 127 18.90 -15.11 -4.67
CA GLU A 127 19.42 -16.25 -5.38
C GLU A 127 18.51 -16.23 -6.58
N ASP A 128 19.02 -15.57 -7.62
CA ASP A 128 18.48 -15.68 -8.97
C ASP A 128 18.11 -17.16 -9.06
N PRO A 129 16.83 -17.53 -8.81
CA PRO A 129 16.49 -18.94 -8.79
C PRO A 129 16.92 -19.30 -10.19
N ASP A 130 18.06 -20.04 -10.31
CA ASP A 130 18.55 -20.48 -11.60
C ASP A 130 17.30 -20.60 -12.44
N ILE A 131 17.05 -19.57 -13.29
CA ILE A 131 15.89 -19.58 -14.15
C ILE A 131 16.20 -20.78 -15.01
N VAL A 132 15.78 -21.97 -14.49
CA VAL A 132 15.75 -23.18 -15.28
C VAL A 132 14.73 -22.78 -16.32
N GLU A 133 15.25 -22.20 -17.42
CA GLU A 133 14.46 -22.03 -18.63
C GLU A 133 13.83 -23.41 -18.81
N ASP A 134 12.51 -23.48 -18.63
CA ASP A 134 11.77 -24.68 -18.95
C ASP A 134 12.18 -25.04 -20.36
N ASP A 135 13.05 -26.07 -20.50
CA ASP A 135 13.35 -26.61 -21.81
C ASP A 135 11.99 -27.03 -22.38
N PRO A 136 11.46 -26.32 -23.37
CA PRO A 136 10.18 -26.69 -23.94
C PRO A 136 10.33 -28.13 -24.44
N PRO A 137 9.40 -29.04 -24.10
CA PRO A 137 9.48 -30.40 -24.55
C PRO A 137 9.69 -30.42 -26.06
N ASP A 138 10.64 -31.24 -26.54
CA ASP A 138 10.93 -31.41 -27.96
C ASP A 138 9.62 -31.60 -28.72
N VAL A 139 9.21 -30.55 -29.43
CA VAL A 139 7.98 -30.59 -30.22
C VAL A 139 8.35 -31.24 -31.56
N ASP A 140 7.84 -32.44 -31.81
CA ASP A 140 7.95 -33.06 -33.11
C ASP A 140 7.30 -32.13 -34.14
N ALA A 141 8.14 -31.48 -34.96
CA ALA A 141 7.69 -30.50 -35.97
C ALA A 141 6.77 -31.12 -37.02
N ASP A 142 6.79 -32.45 -37.16
CA ASP A 142 5.98 -33.21 -38.11
C ASP A 142 4.69 -33.75 -37.47
N ALA A 143 4.48 -33.55 -36.18
CA ALA A 143 3.24 -33.94 -35.48
C ALA A 143 2.06 -33.06 -35.89
N GLU A 144 0.94 -33.68 -36.23
CA GLU A 144 -0.29 -32.94 -36.50
C GLU A 144 -0.74 -32.16 -35.26
N PRO A 145 -1.01 -30.85 -35.38
CA PRO A 145 -1.42 -30.03 -34.24
C PRO A 145 -2.72 -30.56 -33.62
N LYS A 146 -2.70 -30.79 -32.31
CA LYS A 146 -3.88 -31.29 -31.56
C LYS A 146 -4.99 -30.25 -31.49
N SER A 147 -4.64 -28.97 -31.57
CA SER A 147 -5.59 -27.85 -31.52
C SER A 147 -5.81 -27.29 -32.92
N LYS A 148 -7.06 -26.99 -33.25
CA LYS A 148 -7.46 -26.36 -34.50
C LYS A 148 -7.96 -24.93 -34.25
N ARG A 149 -7.79 -24.04 -35.21
CA ARG A 149 -8.32 -22.69 -35.11
C ARG A 149 -9.82 -22.74 -34.81
N GLY A 150 -10.23 -22.02 -33.76
CA GLY A 150 -11.59 -22.00 -33.25
C GLY A 150 -11.89 -22.98 -32.12
N ASP A 151 -10.94 -23.83 -31.71
CA ASP A 151 -11.12 -24.67 -30.53
C ASP A 151 -11.03 -23.84 -29.24
N VAL A 152 -11.96 -24.06 -28.30
CA VAL A 152 -12.01 -23.41 -27.00
C VAL A 152 -11.88 -24.48 -25.91
N TYR A 153 -10.93 -24.28 -25.02
CA TYR A 153 -10.61 -25.19 -23.90
C TYR A 153 -10.99 -24.53 -22.59
N GLN A 154 -11.54 -25.29 -21.66
CA GLN A 154 -11.81 -24.87 -20.30
C GLN A 154 -10.72 -25.36 -19.35
N LEU A 155 -10.10 -24.44 -18.61
CA LEU A 155 -9.05 -24.67 -17.62
C LEU A 155 -9.54 -24.16 -16.26
N GLY A 156 -10.29 -24.99 -15.53
CA GLY A 156 -10.99 -24.56 -14.32
C GLY A 156 -12.06 -23.50 -14.66
N ASP A 157 -11.91 -22.30 -14.11
CA ASP A 157 -12.78 -21.16 -14.36
C ASP A 157 -12.33 -20.28 -15.55
N HIS A 158 -11.21 -20.64 -16.20
CA HIS A 158 -10.65 -19.90 -17.33
C HIS A 158 -10.89 -20.60 -18.68
N PHE A 159 -10.87 -19.80 -19.74
CA PHE A 159 -11.02 -20.30 -21.10
C PHE A 159 -9.81 -19.92 -21.94
N LEU A 160 -9.33 -20.85 -22.74
CA LEU A 160 -8.27 -20.67 -23.72
C LEU A 160 -8.80 -21.00 -25.10
N MET A 161 -8.52 -20.15 -26.09
CA MET A 161 -8.95 -20.37 -27.47
C MET A 161 -7.75 -20.37 -28.41
N CYS A 162 -7.74 -21.33 -29.33
CA CYS A 162 -6.85 -21.32 -30.48
C CYS A 162 -7.44 -20.43 -31.57
N GLY A 163 -7.05 -19.13 -31.62
CA GLY A 163 -7.65 -18.15 -32.51
C GLY A 163 -6.77 -16.93 -32.71
N ASP A 164 -7.31 -15.92 -33.38
CA ASP A 164 -6.66 -14.63 -33.59
C ASP A 164 -7.23 -13.60 -32.61
N SER A 165 -6.39 -13.06 -31.75
CA SER A 165 -6.81 -12.06 -30.75
C SER A 165 -7.20 -10.70 -31.35
N THR A 166 -6.95 -10.50 -32.64
CA THR A 166 -7.38 -9.30 -33.39
C THR A 166 -8.68 -9.49 -34.15
N ASP A 167 -9.20 -10.73 -34.20
CA ASP A 167 -10.46 -11.06 -34.88
C ASP A 167 -11.64 -10.92 -33.90
N PRO A 168 -12.59 -9.97 -34.13
CA PRO A 168 -13.74 -9.76 -33.26
C PRO A 168 -14.64 -10.99 -33.11
N ASP A 169 -14.72 -11.86 -34.13
CA ASP A 169 -15.54 -13.07 -34.09
C ASP A 169 -14.91 -14.12 -33.17
N ASP A 170 -13.61 -14.28 -33.21
CA ASP A 170 -12.86 -15.18 -32.30
C ASP A 170 -13.00 -14.69 -30.84
N ILE A 171 -12.88 -13.40 -30.59
CA ILE A 171 -13.09 -12.81 -29.24
C ILE A 171 -14.52 -13.04 -28.77
N THR A 172 -15.51 -12.79 -29.63
CA THR A 172 -16.90 -12.98 -29.27
C THR A 172 -17.22 -14.44 -28.96
N LYS A 173 -16.61 -15.38 -29.68
CA LYS A 173 -16.73 -16.82 -29.41
C LYS A 173 -16.16 -17.25 -28.10
N LEU A 174 -14.95 -16.72 -27.74
CA LEU A 174 -14.31 -16.97 -26.45
C LEU A 174 -15.16 -16.46 -25.29
N LEU A 175 -15.69 -15.25 -25.39
CA LEU A 175 -16.49 -14.62 -24.33
C LEU A 175 -17.88 -15.26 -24.15
N ARG A 176 -18.43 -15.91 -25.18
CA ARG A 176 -19.74 -16.62 -25.12
C ARG A 176 -19.65 -18.05 -24.57
N GLY A 177 -18.45 -18.56 -24.21
CA GLY A 177 -18.27 -19.82 -23.52
C GLY A 177 -18.68 -21.07 -24.33
N GLY A 178 -18.34 -21.13 -25.61
CA GLY A 178 -18.48 -22.32 -26.42
C GLY A 178 -17.44 -23.38 -26.05
N VAL A 179 -17.70 -24.22 -25.04
CA VAL A 179 -16.73 -25.11 -24.39
C VAL A 179 -16.62 -26.46 -25.07
N ARG A 180 -15.39 -26.88 -25.37
CA ARG A 180 -15.00 -28.29 -25.47
C ARG A 180 -14.33 -28.73 -24.16
N ARG A 181 -14.95 -29.65 -23.40
CA ARG A 181 -14.30 -30.27 -22.25
C ARG A 181 -13.18 -31.19 -22.73
N MET A 182 -11.94 -30.98 -22.24
CA MET A 182 -10.90 -32.01 -22.34
C MET A 182 -11.24 -33.17 -21.41
N SER A 183 -11.44 -34.34 -21.96
CA SER A 183 -11.39 -35.60 -21.20
C SER A 183 -9.91 -35.99 -21.05
N HIS A 184 -9.42 -36.02 -19.83
CA HIS A 184 -8.14 -36.66 -19.52
C HIS A 184 -8.24 -38.16 -19.84
N GLN A 185 -7.40 -38.63 -20.76
CA GLN A 185 -6.95 -40.03 -20.83
C GLN A 185 -5.52 -40.12 -20.35
#